data_fa7afa1a1fe4146a2201a3f5aa0cf69f
#
_entry.id   fa7afa1a1fe4146a2201a3f5aa0cf69f
#
_cell.length_a   1.000
_cell.length_b   1.000
_cell.length_c   1.000
_cell.angle_alpha   90.00
_cell.angle_beta   90.00
_cell.angle_gamma   90.00
#
_symmetry.space_group_name_H-M   'P 1'
#
loop_
_entity.id
_entity.type
_entity.pdbx_description
1 polymer ?
#
loop_
_entity_poly.entity_id
_entity_poly.type
_entity_poly.pdbx_seq_one_letter_code
_entity_poly.pdbx_strand_id
1 'polypeptide(L)'
;MRSWSRWLTRALHQSIQSTSSTASAESAGPRTYSRFISVVSGFPKNLGQSNNKYKPGKMGDDAWFIANTKTADVLGVADGVGGWRSYGIDPGQFAEVLMRNCERLVKFARFDPIKPVNLIASGYQELRAHRESILGSSTACIVVFNREDSSIYTANIGDSGFIIVRKGEIVHRSEEQQHYFNTPFQLSLPPTGHTDVLCDRPESANTTTFPVCNGDVILVATDGVFDNVPIKLLVDTLHRVEGEHDQVKLQMCANSIALMARSLSFDSKFLSPFSINARRNNINVMGGKPDDITVVLATVAL
;
A
#
# COMPACT_ATOMS: atom_id res chain seq x y z
N MET A 1 9.84 -27.06 -9.63
CA MET A 1 8.38 -26.93 -9.44
C MET A 1 7.83 -27.48 -8.11
N ARG A 2 8.41 -28.47 -7.44
CA ARG A 2 7.86 -29.05 -6.17
C ARG A 2 8.17 -28.28 -4.87
N SER A 3 9.06 -27.28 -4.88
CA SER A 3 9.47 -26.52 -3.68
C SER A 3 8.54 -25.34 -3.38
N TRP A 4 7.87 -24.80 -4.38
CA TRP A 4 7.06 -23.57 -4.27
C TRP A 4 5.69 -23.77 -3.61
N SER A 5 5.07 -24.95 -3.79
CA SER A 5 3.75 -25.24 -3.19
C SER A 5 3.77 -25.31 -1.65
N ARG A 6 4.91 -25.70 -1.06
CA ARG A 6 5.05 -25.80 0.41
C ARG A 6 5.21 -24.44 1.10
N TRP A 7 5.70 -23.43 0.39
CA TRP A 7 5.87 -22.08 0.91
C TRP A 7 4.56 -21.30 0.94
N LEU A 8 3.74 -21.45 -0.10
CA LEU A 8 2.42 -20.84 -0.19
C LEU A 8 1.48 -21.32 0.92
N THR A 9 1.51 -22.62 1.25
CA THR A 9 0.65 -23.19 2.31
C THR A 9 1.06 -22.70 3.71
N ARG A 10 2.34 -22.41 3.93
CA ARG A 10 2.84 -21.96 5.23
C ARG A 10 2.60 -20.47 5.48
N ALA A 11 2.68 -19.64 4.43
CA ALA A 11 2.33 -18.23 4.48
C ALA A 11 0.83 -18.02 4.75
N LEU A 12 -0.02 -18.85 4.15
CA LEU A 12 -1.48 -18.85 4.36
C LEU A 12 -1.87 -19.18 5.81
N HIS A 13 -1.16 -20.09 6.49
CA HIS A 13 -1.51 -20.51 7.85
C HIS A 13 -1.11 -19.49 8.94
N GLN A 14 -0.09 -18.70 8.72
CA GLN A 14 0.42 -17.74 9.73
C GLN A 14 -0.28 -16.38 9.69
N SER A 15 -0.85 -15.97 8.56
CA SER A 15 -1.62 -14.71 8.47
C SER A 15 -3.01 -14.78 9.13
N ILE A 16 -3.54 -15.98 9.37
CA ILE A 16 -4.85 -16.18 10.00
C ILE A 16 -4.80 -16.09 11.53
N GLN A 17 -3.63 -16.24 12.16
CA GLN A 17 -3.52 -16.30 13.63
C GLN A 17 -3.40 -14.96 14.36
N SER A 18 -3.30 -13.82 13.66
CA SER A 18 -3.05 -12.52 14.29
C SER A 18 -4.27 -11.65 14.60
N THR A 19 -5.53 -12.14 14.39
CA THR A 19 -6.73 -11.31 14.56
C THR A 19 -7.84 -11.91 15.43
N SER A 20 -7.58 -12.91 16.29
CA SER A 20 -8.61 -13.40 17.22
C SER A 20 -8.44 -12.77 18.61
N SER A 21 -8.99 -11.60 18.83
CA SER A 21 -9.35 -11.10 20.16
C SER A 21 -10.84 -11.38 20.40
N THR A 22 -11.12 -12.34 21.26
CA THR A 22 -12.45 -12.69 21.75
C THR A 22 -13.02 -11.57 22.60
N ALA A 23 -14.11 -10.97 22.16
CA ALA A 23 -14.99 -10.16 22.99
C ALA A 23 -16.29 -10.93 23.22
N SER A 24 -16.70 -11.07 24.47
CA SER A 24 -17.88 -11.71 24.99
C SER A 24 -19.17 -11.13 24.38
N ALA A 25 -20.08 -12.03 23.99
CA ALA A 25 -21.35 -11.74 23.33
C ALA A 25 -22.41 -11.30 24.35
N GLU A 26 -22.98 -10.13 24.15
CA GLU A 26 -24.35 -9.81 24.55
C GLU A 26 -25.24 -9.84 23.30
N SER A 27 -26.38 -10.54 23.40
CA SER A 27 -27.30 -10.82 22.31
C SER A 27 -28.15 -9.59 21.94
N ALA A 28 -27.61 -8.78 21.05
CA ALA A 28 -28.39 -7.91 20.16
C ALA A 28 -28.18 -8.42 18.74
N GLY A 29 -29.25 -8.58 17.95
CA GLY A 29 -29.18 -9.08 16.57
C GLY A 29 -28.10 -8.37 15.75
N PRO A 30 -27.58 -8.96 14.65
CA PRO A 30 -26.40 -8.49 13.98
C PRO A 30 -26.62 -7.07 13.45
N ARG A 31 -26.14 -6.06 14.17
CA ARG A 31 -25.92 -4.74 13.61
C ARG A 31 -24.74 -4.87 12.66
N THR A 32 -25.00 -4.97 11.38
CA THR A 32 -23.97 -4.84 10.35
C THR A 32 -23.42 -3.42 10.42
N TYR A 33 -22.26 -3.29 11.06
CA TYR A 33 -21.57 -2.01 11.07
C TYR A 33 -20.83 -1.84 9.74
N SER A 34 -21.00 -0.69 9.11
CA SER A 34 -20.21 -0.32 7.93
C SER A 34 -18.72 -0.47 8.22
N ARG A 35 -18.00 -1.21 7.37
CA ARG A 35 -16.56 -1.49 7.58
C ARG A 35 -15.85 -1.90 6.30
N PHE A 36 -14.52 -1.82 6.32
CA PHE A 36 -13.69 -2.57 5.40
C PHE A 36 -13.52 -4.02 5.85
N ILE A 37 -13.60 -4.93 4.89
CA ILE A 37 -13.07 -6.28 5.02
C ILE A 37 -11.76 -6.27 4.26
N SER A 38 -10.64 -6.30 4.96
CA SER A 38 -9.33 -6.00 4.40
C SER A 38 -8.31 -7.10 4.63
N VAL A 39 -7.37 -7.20 3.69
CA VAL A 39 -6.27 -8.17 3.69
C VAL A 39 -5.02 -7.51 3.10
N VAL A 40 -3.86 -8.16 3.30
CA VAL A 40 -2.59 -7.72 2.74
C VAL A 40 -1.83 -8.88 2.11
N SER A 41 -1.13 -8.59 1.02
CA SER A 41 -0.20 -9.51 0.37
C SER A 41 0.97 -8.74 -0.24
N GLY A 42 2.09 -9.42 -0.46
CA GLY A 42 3.24 -8.80 -1.11
C GLY A 42 4.49 -9.65 -1.04
N PHE A 43 5.54 -9.15 -1.67
CA PHE A 43 6.83 -9.81 -1.77
C PHE A 43 7.96 -8.81 -1.79
N PRO A 44 9.05 -9.06 -1.06
CA PRO A 44 10.26 -8.27 -1.26
C PRO A 44 10.89 -8.61 -2.63
N LYS A 45 11.44 -7.61 -3.29
CA LYS A 45 12.16 -7.68 -4.55
C LYS A 45 13.18 -8.82 -4.58
N ASN A 46 13.94 -8.96 -3.51
CA ASN A 46 15.04 -9.89 -3.36
C ASN A 46 14.65 -11.25 -2.75
N LEU A 47 13.38 -11.62 -2.80
CA LEU A 47 12.94 -12.93 -2.30
C LEU A 47 13.61 -14.07 -3.07
N GLY A 48 14.33 -14.94 -2.35
CA GLY A 48 15.02 -16.10 -2.92
C GLY A 48 16.52 -15.90 -3.19
N GLN A 49 17.08 -14.73 -2.95
CA GLN A 49 18.52 -14.56 -2.86
C GLN A 49 19.04 -15.18 -1.55
N SER A 50 20.22 -15.81 -1.62
CA SER A 50 20.72 -16.82 -0.66
C SER A 50 20.77 -16.43 0.82
N ASN A 51 20.65 -15.16 1.16
CA ASN A 51 20.71 -14.65 2.54
C ASN A 51 19.41 -13.99 3.06
N ASN A 52 18.41 -13.78 2.21
CA ASN A 52 17.15 -13.18 2.62
C ASN A 52 16.14 -14.25 3.05
N LYS A 53 16.07 -14.50 4.35
CA LYS A 53 14.97 -15.29 4.93
C LYS A 53 13.67 -14.47 4.81
N TYR A 54 12.63 -15.08 4.23
CA TYR A 54 11.29 -14.51 4.26
C TYR A 54 10.89 -14.17 5.71
N LYS A 55 10.55 -12.91 5.94
CA LYS A 55 9.98 -12.45 7.20
C LYS A 55 8.50 -12.14 6.93
N PRO A 56 7.54 -12.83 7.59
CA PRO A 56 6.12 -12.53 7.43
C PRO A 56 5.83 -11.05 7.67
N GLY A 57 5.08 -10.43 6.75
CA GLY A 57 4.69 -9.02 6.85
C GLY A 57 5.74 -8.00 6.41
N LYS A 58 6.98 -8.42 6.07
CA LYS A 58 7.99 -7.54 5.47
C LYS A 58 8.00 -7.69 3.96
N MET A 59 7.79 -6.55 3.28
CA MET A 59 7.73 -6.44 1.82
C MET A 59 8.93 -5.65 1.26
N GLY A 60 10.14 -5.92 1.77
CA GLY A 60 11.36 -5.21 1.35
C GLY A 60 11.46 -3.81 1.96
N ASP A 61 11.55 -2.80 1.11
CA ASP A 61 11.59 -1.37 1.47
C ASP A 61 10.19 -0.79 1.65
N ASP A 62 9.16 -1.52 1.23
CA ASP A 62 7.77 -1.16 1.42
C ASP A 62 7.31 -1.34 2.86
N ALA A 63 6.35 -0.51 3.25
CA ALA A 63 5.63 -0.62 4.51
C ALA A 63 4.13 -0.46 4.31
N TRP A 64 3.37 -1.00 5.24
CA TRP A 64 1.91 -0.94 5.20
C TRP A 64 1.32 -0.98 6.61
N PHE A 65 0.07 -0.54 6.74
CA PHE A 65 -0.75 -0.82 7.91
C PHE A 65 -2.23 -0.92 7.55
N ILE A 66 -2.96 -1.65 8.39
CA ILE A 66 -4.43 -1.73 8.43
C ILE A 66 -4.83 -1.45 9.87
N ALA A 67 -5.62 -0.42 10.09
CA ALA A 67 -6.07 -0.04 11.41
C ALA A 67 -7.53 0.44 11.38
N ASN A 68 -8.21 0.36 12.51
CA ASN A 68 -9.58 0.83 12.63
C ASN A 68 -9.83 1.50 13.97
N THR A 69 -10.86 2.34 13.98
CA THR A 69 -11.48 2.93 15.17
C THR A 69 -12.97 2.57 15.19
N LYS A 70 -13.73 3.16 16.10
CA LYS A 70 -15.19 3.01 16.10
C LYS A 70 -15.84 3.66 14.86
N THR A 71 -15.23 4.72 14.31
CA THR A 71 -15.82 5.55 13.26
C THR A 71 -15.12 5.43 11.91
N ALA A 72 -13.94 4.83 11.84
CA ALA A 72 -13.18 4.77 10.61
C ALA A 72 -12.34 3.50 10.48
N ASP A 73 -12.14 3.04 9.23
CA ASP A 73 -11.12 2.09 8.84
C ASP A 73 -10.05 2.80 8.02
N VAL A 74 -8.78 2.44 8.23
CA VAL A 74 -7.64 3.10 7.59
C VAL A 74 -6.70 2.08 6.98
N LEU A 75 -6.37 2.30 5.72
CA LEU A 75 -5.36 1.55 4.97
C LEU A 75 -4.20 2.49 4.63
N GLY A 76 -2.98 2.02 4.78
CA GLY A 76 -1.80 2.79 4.42
C GLY A 76 -0.73 1.95 3.77
N VAL A 77 -0.05 2.52 2.77
CA VAL A 77 1.17 1.97 2.16
C VAL A 77 2.20 3.09 1.99
N ALA A 78 3.47 2.69 2.00
CA ALA A 78 4.60 3.56 1.74
C ALA A 78 5.71 2.76 1.07
N ASP A 79 6.38 3.34 0.09
CA ASP A 79 7.53 2.79 -0.60
C ASP A 79 8.78 3.59 -0.22
N GLY A 80 9.77 2.90 0.33
CA GLY A 80 11.05 3.48 0.72
C GLY A 80 11.97 3.67 -0.48
N VAL A 81 12.41 4.90 -0.74
CA VAL A 81 13.19 5.25 -1.93
C VAL A 81 14.55 4.54 -1.95
N GLY A 82 14.68 3.55 -2.83
CA GLY A 82 15.84 2.66 -2.92
C GLY A 82 17.19 3.32 -3.17
N GLY A 83 17.20 4.54 -3.72
CA GLY A 83 18.41 5.32 -3.98
C GLY A 83 19.29 5.57 -2.74
N TRP A 84 18.72 5.58 -1.56
CA TRP A 84 19.44 5.76 -0.30
C TRP A 84 20.42 4.64 0.04
N ARG A 85 20.27 3.45 -0.55
CA ARG A 85 21.21 2.32 -0.37
C ARG A 85 22.64 2.67 -0.79
N SER A 86 22.81 3.52 -1.79
CA SER A 86 24.13 3.99 -2.24
C SER A 86 24.86 4.81 -1.17
N TYR A 87 24.11 5.35 -0.21
CA TYR A 87 24.64 6.10 0.95
C TYR A 87 24.71 5.24 2.22
N GLY A 88 24.45 3.90 2.12
CA GLY A 88 24.44 3.00 3.26
C GLY A 88 23.21 3.12 4.18
N ILE A 89 22.16 3.80 3.71
CA ILE A 89 20.91 4.01 4.43
C ILE A 89 19.90 2.95 3.98
N ASP A 90 19.20 2.33 4.93
CA ASP A 90 18.11 1.38 4.68
C ASP A 90 16.80 2.14 4.40
N PRO A 91 16.30 2.16 3.13
CA PRO A 91 15.09 2.91 2.78
C PRO A 91 13.83 2.37 3.48
N GLY A 92 13.78 1.06 3.71
CA GLY A 92 12.63 0.42 4.35
C GLY A 92 12.41 0.88 5.79
N GLN A 93 13.46 1.34 6.47
CA GLN A 93 13.34 1.85 7.83
C GLN A 93 12.51 3.13 7.90
N PHE A 94 12.67 4.04 6.94
CA PHE A 94 11.89 5.27 6.88
C PHE A 94 10.41 4.97 6.64
N ALA A 95 10.10 4.17 5.62
CA ALA A 95 8.74 3.76 5.27
C ALA A 95 8.07 3.03 6.46
N GLU A 96 8.77 2.07 7.08
CA GLU A 96 8.26 1.31 8.22
C GLU A 96 7.90 2.20 9.42
N VAL A 97 8.76 3.15 9.78
CA VAL A 97 8.51 4.04 10.93
C VAL A 97 7.40 5.03 10.61
N LEU A 98 7.34 5.57 9.38
CA LEU A 98 6.26 6.45 8.95
C LEU A 98 4.90 5.74 9.08
N MET A 99 4.76 4.53 8.52
CA MET A 99 3.51 3.78 8.57
C MET A 99 3.15 3.34 9.99
N ARG A 100 4.13 2.96 10.81
CA ARG A 100 3.92 2.62 12.23
C ARG A 100 3.43 3.82 13.05
N ASN A 101 3.96 5.01 12.79
CA ASN A 101 3.50 6.23 13.46
C ASN A 101 2.04 6.54 13.07
N CYS A 102 1.71 6.45 11.77
CA CYS A 102 0.34 6.62 11.29
C CYS A 102 -0.60 5.58 11.93
N GLU A 103 -0.23 4.31 11.92
CA GLU A 103 -1.02 3.24 12.55
C GLU A 103 -1.30 3.51 14.03
N ARG A 104 -0.27 3.94 14.77
CA ARG A 104 -0.38 4.26 16.18
C ARG A 104 -1.33 5.44 16.42
N LEU A 105 -1.22 6.50 15.63
CA LEU A 105 -2.14 7.65 15.71
C LEU A 105 -3.59 7.23 15.47
N VAL A 106 -3.84 6.34 14.51
CA VAL A 106 -5.18 5.78 14.25
C VAL A 106 -5.65 4.97 15.45
N LYS A 107 -4.86 4.01 15.95
CA LYS A 107 -5.22 3.14 17.09
C LYS A 107 -5.55 3.91 18.36
N PHE A 108 -4.90 5.06 18.58
CA PHE A 108 -5.20 5.95 19.70
C PHE A 108 -6.26 7.01 19.39
N ALA A 109 -6.94 6.93 18.24
CA ALA A 109 -7.91 7.90 17.77
C ALA A 109 -7.39 9.36 17.79
N ARG A 110 -6.12 9.56 17.48
CA ARG A 110 -5.45 10.86 17.41
C ARG A 110 -5.31 11.34 15.97
N PHE A 111 -6.39 11.24 15.21
CA PHE A 111 -6.43 11.71 13.84
C PHE A 111 -7.85 12.16 13.49
N ASP A 112 -7.97 12.96 12.43
CA ASP A 112 -9.24 13.38 11.86
C ASP A 112 -9.53 12.51 10.62
N PRO A 113 -10.60 11.68 10.62
CA PRO A 113 -10.90 10.79 9.50
C PRO A 113 -11.12 11.51 8.16
N ILE A 114 -11.54 12.76 8.18
CA ILE A 114 -11.80 13.55 6.96
C ILE A 114 -10.58 14.34 6.47
N LYS A 115 -9.44 14.25 7.20
CA LYS A 115 -8.18 14.94 6.87
C LYS A 115 -6.98 14.01 6.90
N PRO A 116 -6.90 12.99 6.04
CA PRO A 116 -5.81 12.00 6.05
C PRO A 116 -4.42 12.63 5.82
N VAL A 117 -4.34 13.78 5.17
CA VAL A 117 -3.07 14.54 5.05
C VAL A 117 -2.49 14.91 6.42
N ASN A 118 -3.33 15.23 7.40
CA ASN A 118 -2.88 15.54 8.77
C ASN A 118 -2.33 14.29 9.47
N LEU A 119 -2.83 13.10 9.14
CA LEU A 119 -2.29 11.84 9.65
C LEU A 119 -0.85 11.62 9.13
N ILE A 120 -0.64 11.83 7.82
CA ILE A 120 0.71 11.78 7.22
C ILE A 120 1.63 12.82 7.88
N ALA A 121 1.16 14.06 8.00
CA ALA A 121 1.94 15.15 8.59
C ALA A 121 2.35 14.85 10.04
N SER A 122 1.43 14.34 10.85
CA SER A 122 1.71 13.98 12.24
C SER A 122 2.66 12.80 12.35
N GLY A 123 2.47 11.74 11.53
CA GLY A 123 3.37 10.59 11.48
C GLY A 123 4.78 10.97 11.05
N TYR A 124 4.90 11.87 10.07
CA TYR A 124 6.18 12.40 9.61
C TYR A 124 6.83 13.33 10.64
N GLN A 125 6.05 14.15 11.35
CA GLN A 125 6.58 15.00 12.41
C GLN A 125 7.17 14.18 13.56
N GLU A 126 6.52 13.10 13.96
CA GLU A 126 7.06 12.17 14.96
C GLU A 126 8.36 11.51 14.46
N LEU A 127 8.44 11.14 13.18
CA LEU A 127 9.64 10.59 12.59
C LEU A 127 10.77 11.62 12.60
N ARG A 128 10.49 12.90 12.28
CA ARG A 128 11.45 14.00 12.37
C ARG A 128 12.00 14.24 13.78
N ALA A 129 11.22 13.96 14.81
CA ALA A 129 11.69 14.09 16.20
C ALA A 129 12.79 13.09 16.53
N HIS A 130 12.91 11.99 15.77
CA HIS A 130 13.94 10.96 15.89
C HIS A 130 14.97 11.00 14.76
N ARG A 131 15.20 12.18 14.18
CA ARG A 131 16.03 12.41 12.98
C ARG A 131 17.46 11.83 13.06
N GLU A 132 18.04 11.73 14.23
CA GLU A 132 19.41 11.22 14.39
C GLU A 132 19.54 9.72 14.09
N SER A 133 18.41 8.99 14.15
CA SER A 133 18.39 7.53 14.00
C SER A 133 17.71 7.05 12.73
N ILE A 134 16.92 7.91 12.03
CA ILE A 134 16.13 7.51 10.88
C ILE A 134 16.33 8.52 9.76
N LEU A 135 17.00 8.05 8.72
CA LEU A 135 17.29 8.83 7.50
C LEU A 135 16.66 8.14 6.30
N GLY A 136 16.51 8.88 5.21
CA GLY A 136 15.94 8.36 3.96
C GLY A 136 14.73 9.13 3.50
N SER A 137 13.94 8.52 2.66
CA SER A 137 12.68 9.07 2.15
C SER A 137 11.72 7.98 1.74
N SER A 138 10.45 8.35 1.59
CA SER A 138 9.38 7.43 1.20
C SER A 138 8.20 8.15 0.58
N THR A 139 7.46 7.46 -0.25
CA THR A 139 6.08 7.79 -0.63
C THR A 139 5.13 7.57 0.54
N ALA A 140 3.88 7.99 0.41
CA ALA A 140 2.81 7.65 1.35
C ALA A 140 1.44 7.72 0.69
N CYS A 141 0.65 6.65 0.79
CA CYS A 141 -0.75 6.62 0.38
C CYS A 141 -1.62 6.17 1.55
N ILE A 142 -2.56 7.02 1.96
CA ILE A 142 -3.51 6.74 3.04
C ILE A 142 -4.93 6.80 2.48
N VAL A 143 -5.72 5.76 2.78
CA VAL A 143 -7.15 5.67 2.44
C VAL A 143 -7.93 5.47 3.73
N VAL A 144 -8.81 6.41 4.05
CA VAL A 144 -9.66 6.39 5.25
C VAL A 144 -11.11 6.20 4.82
N PHE A 145 -11.75 5.15 5.29
CA PHE A 145 -13.20 5.01 5.20
C PHE A 145 -13.82 5.60 6.46
N ASN A 146 -14.54 6.70 6.30
CA ASN A 146 -15.34 7.29 7.38
C ASN A 146 -16.73 6.66 7.37
N ARG A 147 -17.08 5.98 8.46
CA ARG A 147 -18.34 5.26 8.60
C ARG A 147 -19.55 6.18 8.84
N GLU A 148 -19.30 7.42 9.26
CA GLU A 148 -20.36 8.39 9.58
C GLU A 148 -21.06 8.90 8.32
N ASP A 149 -20.32 9.07 7.23
CA ASP A 149 -20.83 9.58 5.95
C ASP A 149 -20.70 8.60 4.79
N SER A 150 -20.20 7.39 5.06
CA SER A 150 -19.94 6.35 4.05
C SER A 150 -19.07 6.84 2.89
N SER A 151 -18.06 7.64 3.20
CA SER A 151 -17.13 8.20 2.23
C SER A 151 -15.70 7.79 2.51
N ILE A 152 -14.91 7.73 1.45
CA ILE A 152 -13.46 7.58 1.51
C ILE A 152 -12.82 8.95 1.44
N TYR A 153 -11.86 9.18 2.32
CA TYR A 153 -10.96 10.33 2.31
C TYR A 153 -9.54 9.83 2.09
N THR A 154 -8.82 10.43 1.16
CA THR A 154 -7.50 9.96 0.76
C THR A 154 -6.45 11.04 0.83
N ALA A 155 -5.20 10.63 1.05
CA ALA A 155 -4.02 11.45 0.84
C ALA A 155 -2.94 10.59 0.20
N ASN A 156 -2.44 11.02 -0.96
CA ASN A 156 -1.39 10.35 -1.71
C ASN A 156 -0.24 11.30 -2.00
N ILE A 157 0.98 10.88 -1.69
CA ILE A 157 2.21 11.57 -2.04
C ILE A 157 3.16 10.55 -2.69
N GLY A 158 3.51 10.81 -3.96
CA GLY A 158 4.33 9.93 -4.78
C GLY A 158 3.55 9.08 -5.77
N ASP A 159 4.11 7.92 -6.11
CA ASP A 159 3.67 6.97 -7.14
C ASP A 159 3.10 5.65 -6.59
N SER A 160 3.11 5.46 -5.28
CA SER A 160 2.15 4.58 -4.62
C SER A 160 0.73 5.12 -4.83
N GLY A 161 -0.29 4.29 -4.68
CA GLY A 161 -1.63 4.79 -4.95
C GLY A 161 -2.75 3.82 -4.62
N PHE A 162 -3.95 4.19 -5.08
CA PHE A 162 -5.15 3.35 -4.92
C PHE A 162 -6.04 3.39 -6.17
N ILE A 163 -6.85 2.35 -6.32
CA ILE A 163 -7.98 2.29 -7.26
C ILE A 163 -9.22 1.75 -6.55
N ILE A 164 -10.39 2.26 -6.96
CA ILE A 164 -11.70 1.78 -6.50
C ILE A 164 -12.43 1.22 -7.70
N VAL A 165 -12.85 -0.05 -7.59
CA VAL A 165 -13.58 -0.76 -8.64
C VAL A 165 -15.02 -0.97 -8.20
N ARG A 166 -15.95 -0.65 -9.09
CA ARG A 166 -17.39 -0.85 -8.96
C ARG A 166 -17.96 -1.31 -10.29
N LYS A 167 -18.65 -2.44 -10.30
CA LYS A 167 -19.27 -3.04 -11.51
C LYS A 167 -18.28 -3.26 -12.65
N GLY A 168 -17.06 -3.70 -12.30
CA GLY A 168 -16.01 -3.97 -13.27
C GLY A 168 -15.35 -2.74 -13.88
N GLU A 169 -15.56 -1.56 -13.31
CA GLU A 169 -14.97 -0.30 -13.79
C GLU A 169 -14.26 0.44 -12.67
N ILE A 170 -13.22 1.20 -13.02
CA ILE A 170 -12.58 2.12 -12.06
C ILE A 170 -13.48 3.34 -11.92
N VAL A 171 -14.03 3.53 -10.73
CA VAL A 171 -14.87 4.69 -10.40
C VAL A 171 -14.08 5.82 -9.72
N HIS A 172 -12.94 5.50 -9.12
CA HIS A 172 -12.04 6.48 -8.53
C HIS A 172 -10.62 5.92 -8.43
N ARG A 173 -9.60 6.79 -8.49
CA ARG A 173 -8.19 6.40 -8.32
C ARG A 173 -7.35 7.60 -7.89
N SER A 174 -6.18 7.32 -7.29
CA SER A 174 -5.14 8.32 -7.05
C SER A 174 -4.51 8.82 -8.35
N GLU A 175 -4.00 10.04 -8.30
CA GLU A 175 -3.08 10.57 -9.30
C GLU A 175 -1.65 10.33 -8.82
N GLU A 176 -0.81 9.87 -9.74
CA GLU A 176 0.62 9.67 -9.52
C GLU A 176 1.33 11.03 -9.51
N GLN A 177 2.20 11.25 -8.53
CA GLN A 177 2.98 12.48 -8.40
C GLN A 177 4.47 12.19 -8.58
N GLN A 178 5.04 12.71 -9.67
CA GLN A 178 6.47 12.61 -9.98
C GLN A 178 7.04 13.98 -10.31
N HIS A 179 8.29 14.24 -9.89
CA HIS A 179 9.08 15.41 -10.32
C HIS A 179 9.54 15.25 -11.77
N TYR A 180 9.98 14.06 -12.09
CA TYR A 180 10.32 13.57 -13.43
C TYR A 180 10.19 12.05 -13.46
N PHE A 181 10.32 11.46 -14.63
CA PHE A 181 10.10 10.03 -14.81
C PHE A 181 10.83 9.17 -13.76
N ASN A 182 10.10 8.26 -13.10
CA ASN A 182 10.59 7.36 -12.06
C ASN A 182 11.24 8.07 -10.86
N THR A 183 10.77 9.27 -10.55
CA THR A 183 11.21 10.05 -9.38
C THR A 183 10.00 10.63 -8.68
N PRO A 184 9.44 9.89 -7.73
CA PRO A 184 8.22 10.28 -7.04
C PRO A 184 8.41 11.49 -6.12
N PHE A 185 7.30 12.19 -5.85
CA PHE A 185 7.19 13.04 -4.67
C PHE A 185 7.43 12.18 -3.43
N GLN A 186 8.18 12.70 -2.46
CA GLN A 186 8.64 11.93 -1.32
C GLN A 186 8.86 12.77 -0.07
N LEU A 187 8.48 12.24 1.07
CA LEU A 187 8.85 12.78 2.37
C LEU A 187 10.28 12.36 2.69
N SER A 188 11.16 13.29 3.07
CA SER A 188 12.58 13.00 3.17
C SER A 188 13.21 13.54 4.46
N LEU A 189 14.13 12.76 5.02
CA LEU A 189 15.06 13.18 6.07
C LEU A 189 16.50 12.86 5.61
N PRO A 190 17.16 13.78 4.90
CA PRO A 190 18.53 13.56 4.47
C PRO A 190 19.51 13.68 5.63
N PRO A 191 20.71 13.08 5.52
CA PRO A 191 21.81 13.31 6.43
C PRO A 191 22.16 14.79 6.51
N THR A 192 22.75 15.21 7.62
CA THR A 192 23.20 16.60 7.81
C THR A 192 24.22 16.98 6.73
N GLY A 193 24.03 18.13 6.09
CA GLY A 193 24.90 18.63 5.02
C GLY A 193 24.49 18.23 3.60
N HIS A 194 23.49 17.37 3.42
CA HIS A 194 22.89 17.08 2.11
C HIS A 194 21.68 18.00 1.88
N THR A 195 21.85 19.03 1.04
CA THR A 195 20.83 20.05 0.74
C THR A 195 20.12 19.79 -0.59
N ASP A 196 20.72 19.03 -1.51
CA ASP A 196 20.23 18.81 -2.87
C ASP A 196 19.38 17.54 -2.98
N VAL A 197 18.52 17.31 -1.97
CA VAL A 197 17.63 16.15 -1.91
C VAL A 197 16.19 16.61 -2.11
N LEU A 198 15.47 15.90 -2.97
CA LEU A 198 14.04 16.10 -3.11
C LEU A 198 13.35 15.83 -1.76
N CYS A 199 12.60 16.81 -1.30
CA CYS A 199 11.90 16.75 -0.03
C CYS A 199 10.58 17.48 -0.17
N ASP A 200 9.53 16.71 -0.38
CA ASP A 200 8.18 17.25 -0.46
C ASP A 200 7.59 17.38 0.95
N ARG A 201 6.56 18.21 1.05
CA ARG A 201 5.84 18.43 2.30
C ARG A 201 4.59 17.55 2.34
N PRO A 202 4.13 17.11 3.52
CA PRO A 202 2.87 16.38 3.63
C PRO A 202 1.68 17.10 2.98
N GLU A 203 1.69 18.43 2.99
CA GLU A 203 0.65 19.28 2.38
C GLU A 203 0.65 19.22 0.85
N SER A 204 1.71 18.70 0.23
CA SER A 204 1.77 18.46 -1.22
C SER A 204 1.01 17.19 -1.63
N ALA A 205 0.51 16.41 -0.67
CA ALA A 205 -0.28 15.23 -0.96
C ALA A 205 -1.55 15.58 -1.75
N ASN A 206 -1.84 14.82 -2.80
CA ASN A 206 -3.12 14.87 -3.49
C ASN A 206 -4.18 14.28 -2.55
N THR A 207 -5.24 15.03 -2.28
CA THR A 207 -6.33 14.63 -1.41
C THR A 207 -7.65 14.56 -2.16
N THR A 208 -8.40 13.49 -1.95
CA THR A 208 -9.71 13.33 -2.57
C THR A 208 -10.75 12.83 -1.56
N THR A 209 -12.01 13.05 -1.90
CA THR A 209 -13.17 12.51 -1.19
C THR A 209 -14.07 11.81 -2.18
N PHE A 210 -14.52 10.59 -1.86
CA PHE A 210 -15.34 9.80 -2.75
C PHE A 210 -16.39 8.98 -1.98
N PRO A 211 -17.71 9.09 -2.31
CA PRO A 211 -18.75 8.29 -1.69
C PRO A 211 -18.67 6.84 -2.16
N VAL A 212 -18.59 5.90 -1.22
CA VAL A 212 -18.55 4.48 -1.54
C VAL A 212 -19.93 3.84 -1.51
N CYS A 213 -20.04 2.73 -2.22
CA CYS A 213 -21.20 1.85 -2.23
C CYS A 213 -20.84 0.51 -1.60
N ASN A 214 -21.88 -0.18 -1.12
CA ASN A 214 -21.70 -1.56 -0.67
C ASN A 214 -21.13 -2.43 -1.79
N GLY A 215 -20.08 -3.18 -1.50
CA GLY A 215 -19.42 -4.06 -2.46
C GLY A 215 -18.30 -3.43 -3.28
N ASP A 216 -18.04 -2.14 -3.16
CA ASP A 216 -16.85 -1.52 -3.79
C ASP A 216 -15.58 -2.24 -3.37
N VAL A 217 -14.66 -2.39 -4.30
CA VAL A 217 -13.34 -2.99 -4.05
C VAL A 217 -12.28 -1.91 -4.11
N ILE A 218 -11.46 -1.84 -3.08
CA ILE A 218 -10.39 -0.85 -2.95
C ILE A 218 -9.06 -1.60 -2.95
N LEU A 219 -8.22 -1.29 -3.91
CA LEU A 219 -6.82 -1.71 -3.95
C LEU A 219 -5.97 -0.50 -3.57
N VAL A 220 -5.11 -0.64 -2.55
CA VAL A 220 -4.03 0.29 -2.22
C VAL A 220 -2.72 -0.45 -2.41
N ALA A 221 -1.80 0.11 -3.20
CA ALA A 221 -0.57 -0.59 -3.54
C ALA A 221 0.60 0.36 -3.78
N THR A 222 1.81 -0.18 -3.72
CA THR A 222 3.05 0.47 -4.14
C THR A 222 3.26 0.35 -5.65
N ASP A 223 4.23 1.07 -6.19
CA ASP A 223 4.54 1.12 -7.62
C ASP A 223 4.91 -0.25 -8.19
N GLY A 224 5.50 -1.16 -7.39
CA GLY A 224 5.75 -2.53 -7.81
C GLY A 224 4.53 -3.28 -8.37
N VAL A 225 3.31 -2.83 -8.03
CA VAL A 225 2.07 -3.31 -8.66
C VAL A 225 1.74 -2.51 -9.91
N PHE A 226 1.66 -1.19 -9.81
CA PHE A 226 1.15 -0.32 -10.90
C PHE A 226 2.13 -0.24 -12.09
N ASP A 227 3.43 -0.34 -11.84
CA ASP A 227 4.47 -0.38 -12.86
C ASP A 227 4.49 -1.69 -13.66
N ASN A 228 3.95 -2.77 -13.08
CA ASN A 228 4.06 -4.09 -13.67
C ASN A 228 2.73 -4.68 -14.15
N VAL A 229 1.62 -4.41 -13.48
CA VAL A 229 0.34 -5.02 -13.84
C VAL A 229 -0.51 -4.05 -14.65
N PRO A 230 -0.86 -4.39 -15.90
CA PRO A 230 -1.79 -3.59 -16.70
C PRO A 230 -3.11 -3.36 -15.97
N ILE A 231 -3.60 -2.14 -16.04
CA ILE A 231 -4.81 -1.71 -15.33
C ILE A 231 -6.02 -2.62 -15.63
N LYS A 232 -6.15 -3.09 -16.88
CA LYS A 232 -7.22 -4.00 -17.25
C LYS A 232 -7.17 -5.30 -16.48
N LEU A 233 -5.98 -5.89 -16.28
CA LEU A 233 -5.82 -7.13 -15.53
C LEU A 233 -6.13 -6.92 -14.03
N LEU A 234 -5.79 -5.75 -13.49
CA LEU A 234 -6.18 -5.38 -12.11
C LEU A 234 -7.70 -5.33 -12.00
N VAL A 235 -8.38 -4.61 -12.89
CA VAL A 235 -9.84 -4.48 -12.88
C VAL A 235 -10.51 -5.84 -13.03
N ASP A 236 -10.10 -6.65 -14.02
CA ASP A 236 -10.66 -7.99 -14.26
C ASP A 236 -10.49 -8.92 -13.03
N THR A 237 -9.40 -8.73 -12.26
CA THR A 237 -9.14 -9.50 -11.05
C THR A 237 -9.96 -9.01 -9.87
N LEU A 238 -10.04 -7.69 -9.67
CA LEU A 238 -10.78 -7.06 -8.58
C LEU A 238 -12.29 -7.22 -8.72
N HIS A 239 -12.81 -7.16 -9.95
CA HIS A 239 -14.24 -7.37 -10.23
C HIS A 239 -14.76 -8.71 -9.68
N ARG A 240 -13.92 -9.74 -9.62
CA ARG A 240 -14.30 -11.07 -9.11
C ARG A 240 -14.59 -11.11 -7.61
N VAL A 241 -14.17 -10.11 -6.88
CA VAL A 241 -14.35 -9.99 -5.43
C VAL A 241 -15.20 -8.79 -5.02
N GLU A 242 -15.92 -8.18 -5.97
CA GLU A 242 -16.91 -7.16 -5.63
C GLU A 242 -18.00 -7.75 -4.73
N GLY A 243 -18.26 -7.09 -3.60
CA GLY A 243 -19.22 -7.55 -2.62
C GLY A 243 -18.80 -8.79 -1.84
N GLU A 244 -17.56 -9.27 -1.99
CA GLU A 244 -17.09 -10.42 -1.22
C GLU A 244 -16.81 -10.05 0.23
N HIS A 245 -17.32 -10.83 1.15
CA HIS A 245 -17.15 -10.66 2.60
C HIS A 245 -16.29 -11.75 3.22
N ASP A 246 -15.94 -12.79 2.47
CA ASP A 246 -15.05 -13.85 2.91
C ASP A 246 -13.59 -13.38 2.81
N GLN A 247 -12.97 -13.18 3.96
CA GLN A 247 -11.58 -12.73 4.07
C GLN A 247 -10.59 -13.69 3.38
N VAL A 248 -10.91 -14.99 3.33
CA VAL A 248 -10.07 -15.98 2.65
C VAL A 248 -10.07 -15.75 1.14
N LYS A 249 -11.23 -15.50 0.56
CA LYS A 249 -11.34 -15.20 -0.88
C LYS A 249 -10.66 -13.89 -1.24
N LEU A 250 -10.80 -12.86 -0.40
CA LEU A 250 -10.08 -11.61 -0.57
C LEU A 250 -8.57 -11.82 -0.49
N GLN A 251 -8.09 -12.62 0.45
CA GLN A 251 -6.66 -12.95 0.57
C GLN A 251 -6.16 -13.69 -0.67
N MET A 252 -6.94 -14.60 -1.23
CA MET A 252 -6.59 -15.28 -2.49
C MET A 252 -6.48 -14.29 -3.65
N CYS A 253 -7.38 -13.31 -3.73
CA CYS A 253 -7.31 -12.25 -4.74
C CYS A 253 -6.06 -11.38 -4.57
N ALA A 254 -5.78 -10.90 -3.35
CA ALA A 254 -4.58 -10.11 -3.05
C ALA A 254 -3.30 -10.90 -3.38
N ASN A 255 -3.24 -12.19 -3.02
CA ASN A 255 -2.12 -13.05 -3.36
C ASN A 255 -1.95 -13.22 -4.88
N SER A 256 -3.06 -13.32 -5.63
CA SER A 256 -3.03 -13.43 -7.09
C SER A 256 -2.47 -12.17 -7.73
N ILE A 257 -2.86 -10.97 -7.24
CA ILE A 257 -2.33 -9.68 -7.72
C ILE A 257 -0.83 -9.58 -7.42
N ALA A 258 -0.41 -9.90 -6.20
CA ALA A 258 1.00 -9.83 -5.80
C ALA A 258 1.87 -10.81 -6.61
N LEU A 259 1.40 -12.04 -6.85
CA LEU A 259 2.08 -13.03 -7.67
C LEU A 259 2.16 -12.60 -9.14
N MET A 260 1.09 -12.01 -9.68
CA MET A 260 1.05 -11.47 -11.04
C MET A 260 2.07 -10.34 -11.19
N ALA A 261 2.07 -9.36 -10.27
CA ALA A 261 3.04 -8.26 -10.27
C ALA A 261 4.46 -8.80 -10.24
N ARG A 262 4.75 -9.75 -9.34
CA ARG A 262 6.06 -10.38 -9.25
C ARG A 262 6.48 -11.13 -10.53
N SER A 263 5.57 -11.88 -11.13
CA SER A 263 5.87 -12.62 -12.36
C SER A 263 6.19 -11.66 -13.51
N LEU A 264 5.39 -10.62 -13.67
CA LEU A 264 5.54 -9.64 -14.73
C LEU A 264 6.76 -8.73 -14.51
N SER A 265 7.10 -8.41 -13.27
CA SER A 265 8.26 -7.56 -12.95
C SER A 265 9.60 -8.19 -13.40
N PHE A 266 9.71 -9.51 -13.42
CA PHE A 266 10.91 -10.22 -13.87
C PHE A 266 10.86 -10.67 -15.34
N ASP A 267 9.76 -10.42 -16.06
CA ASP A 267 9.70 -10.74 -17.49
C ASP A 267 10.34 -9.62 -18.31
N SER A 268 11.55 -9.89 -18.82
CA SER A 268 12.33 -8.94 -19.63
C SER A 268 11.74 -8.62 -21.00
N LYS A 269 10.74 -9.40 -21.46
CA LYS A 269 10.07 -9.21 -22.77
C LYS A 269 8.68 -8.61 -22.64
N PHE A 270 8.16 -8.52 -21.44
CA PHE A 270 6.83 -8.00 -21.19
C PHE A 270 6.75 -6.49 -21.45
N LEU A 271 5.72 -6.05 -22.16
CA LEU A 271 5.44 -4.63 -22.33
C LEU A 271 4.67 -4.11 -21.11
N SER A 272 5.39 -3.83 -20.04
CA SER A 272 4.82 -3.36 -18.78
C SER A 272 4.31 -1.91 -18.85
N PRO A 273 3.42 -1.49 -17.95
CA PRO A 273 3.05 -0.09 -17.79
C PRO A 273 4.28 0.82 -17.62
N PHE A 274 5.25 0.39 -16.82
CA PHE A 274 6.53 1.09 -16.65
C PHE A 274 7.27 1.28 -17.99
N SER A 275 7.44 0.22 -18.79
CA SER A 275 8.15 0.30 -20.07
C SER A 275 7.41 1.17 -21.08
N ILE A 276 6.07 1.18 -21.05
CA ILE A 276 5.24 2.08 -21.86
C ILE A 276 5.46 3.53 -21.44
N ASN A 277 5.45 3.82 -20.14
CA ASN A 277 5.64 5.16 -19.61
C ASN A 277 7.09 5.66 -19.86
N ALA A 278 8.10 4.79 -19.71
CA ALA A 278 9.49 5.08 -20.06
C ALA A 278 9.63 5.57 -21.51
N ARG A 279 8.99 4.87 -22.47
CA ARG A 279 9.01 5.25 -23.89
C ARG A 279 8.36 6.59 -24.15
N ARG A 280 7.28 6.95 -23.45
CA ARG A 280 6.66 8.28 -23.53
C ARG A 280 7.59 9.39 -23.07
N ASN A 281 8.54 9.04 -22.18
CA ASN A 281 9.59 9.93 -21.70
C ASN A 281 10.92 9.79 -22.50
N ASN A 282 10.88 9.19 -23.71
CA ASN A 282 12.02 8.95 -24.58
C ASN A 282 13.12 8.04 -23.98
N ILE A 283 12.75 7.20 -23.04
CA ILE A 283 13.65 6.20 -22.42
C ILE A 283 13.33 4.83 -23.00
N ASN A 284 14.29 4.23 -23.69
CA ASN A 284 14.09 2.93 -24.33
C ASN A 284 14.37 1.78 -23.34
N VAL A 285 13.35 1.42 -22.57
CA VAL A 285 13.35 0.27 -21.65
C VAL A 285 12.28 -0.71 -22.06
N MET A 286 12.56 -1.99 -21.93
CA MET A 286 11.67 -3.11 -22.18
C MET A 286 11.65 -4.03 -20.95
N GLY A 287 10.54 -4.71 -20.73
CA GLY A 287 10.36 -5.64 -19.62
C GLY A 287 9.59 -5.03 -18.45
N GLY A 288 9.44 -5.84 -17.40
CA GLY A 288 8.94 -5.40 -16.12
C GLY A 288 10.01 -4.62 -15.34
N LYS A 289 9.58 -3.95 -14.26
CA LYS A 289 10.45 -3.28 -13.28
C LYS A 289 10.47 -4.12 -12.00
N PRO A 290 11.55 -4.93 -11.74
CA PRO A 290 11.66 -5.67 -10.49
C PRO A 290 11.65 -4.72 -9.29
N ASP A 291 10.64 -4.85 -8.43
CA ASP A 291 10.50 -4.03 -7.24
C ASP A 291 9.89 -4.79 -6.07
N ASP A 292 9.89 -4.17 -4.89
CA ASP A 292 9.10 -4.60 -3.76
C ASP A 292 7.61 -4.48 -4.11
N ILE A 293 6.78 -5.35 -3.61
CA ILE A 293 5.36 -5.44 -3.99
C ILE A 293 4.54 -5.45 -2.71
N THR A 294 3.69 -4.45 -2.56
CA THR A 294 2.71 -4.38 -1.48
C THR A 294 1.31 -4.17 -2.03
N VAL A 295 0.40 -5.05 -1.62
CA VAL A 295 -1.02 -5.06 -1.98
C VAL A 295 -1.84 -5.04 -0.71
N VAL A 296 -2.56 -3.97 -0.45
CA VAL A 296 -3.62 -3.91 0.56
C VAL A 296 -4.95 -3.88 -0.18
N LEU A 297 -5.79 -4.87 0.08
CA LEU A 297 -7.06 -5.05 -0.61
C LEU A 297 -8.20 -4.99 0.41
N ALA A 298 -9.26 -4.26 0.09
CA ALA A 298 -10.46 -4.19 0.91
C ALA A 298 -11.73 -4.21 0.07
N THR A 299 -12.80 -4.73 0.66
CA THR A 299 -14.18 -4.55 0.18
C THR A 299 -14.98 -3.74 1.19
N VAL A 300 -15.92 -2.95 0.67
CA VAL A 300 -16.83 -2.12 1.49
C VAL A 300 -18.06 -2.94 1.86
N ALA A 301 -18.29 -3.10 3.15
CA ALA A 301 -19.55 -3.61 3.71
C ALA A 301 -20.30 -2.45 4.37
N LEU A 302 -21.51 -2.12 3.87
CA LEU A 302 -22.38 -1.07 4.40
C LEU A 302 -23.59 -1.66 5.08
#